data_4f7cb500e14abb01849ff3f41a0ef299
#
_entry.id   4f7cb500e14abb01849ff3f41a0ef299
#
_cell.length_a   1.000
_cell.length_b   1.000
_cell.length_c   1.000
_cell.angle_alpha   90.00
_cell.angle_beta   90.00
_cell.angle_gamma   90.00
#
_symmetry.space_group_name_H-M   'P 1'
#
loop_
_entity.id
_entity.type
_entity.pdbx_description
1 polymer ?
#
loop_
_entity_poly.entity_id
_entity_poly.type
_entity_poly.pdbx_seq_one_letter_code
_entity_poly.pdbx_strand_id
1 'polypeptide(L)'
;PEIMLHFKQDYPAAKQVLLDTNYRCTRLIVEGACKVIENNKQRFAKKIQANKQEGPPILHHKFRDQDEEYECVVDKIKTYREKGGSYRDIAILFRTNTQPRKLVEELISEGIPFRMRDALPNLYDHWIVKDIFAYLHMARDMKKSLVKREDFLQVMNRPKRYLGRECLDSEVISWEELLTWYDDKPWVCE
;
A
#
# COMPACT_ATOMS: atom_id res chain seq x y z
N PRO A 1 15.01 -0.17 -15.67
CA PRO A 1 16.46 -0.08 -15.41
C PRO A 1 17.29 -0.33 -16.67
N GLU A 2 16.94 -1.27 -17.53
CA GLU A 2 17.67 -1.65 -18.74
C GLU A 2 17.90 -0.47 -19.69
N ILE A 3 16.88 0.34 -19.96
CA ILE A 3 16.98 1.53 -20.81
C ILE A 3 18.12 2.44 -20.35
N MET A 4 18.25 2.66 -19.04
CA MET A 4 19.32 3.52 -18.50
C MET A 4 20.70 2.87 -18.63
N LEU A 5 20.80 1.55 -18.53
CA LEU A 5 22.07 0.83 -18.68
C LEU A 5 22.58 0.87 -20.12
N HIS A 6 21.68 0.84 -21.10
CA HIS A 6 22.00 0.91 -22.53
C HIS A 6 22.07 2.35 -23.09
N PHE A 7 21.76 3.36 -22.29
CA PHE A 7 21.67 4.77 -22.72
C PHE A 7 22.92 5.25 -23.49
N LYS A 8 24.12 4.83 -23.05
CA LYS A 8 25.36 5.22 -23.74
C LYS A 8 25.55 4.51 -25.10
N GLN A 9 24.90 3.36 -25.30
CA GLN A 9 24.93 2.63 -26.59
C GLN A 9 23.99 3.33 -27.57
N ASP A 10 22.82 3.80 -27.10
CA ASP A 10 21.85 4.51 -27.91
C ASP A 10 22.29 5.93 -28.22
N TYR A 11 23.07 6.56 -27.31
CA TYR A 11 23.56 7.93 -27.42
C TYR A 11 25.08 8.01 -27.19
N PRO A 12 25.91 7.59 -28.15
CA PRO A 12 27.37 7.50 -27.97
C PRO A 12 28.06 8.85 -27.66
N ALA A 13 27.48 9.96 -28.14
CA ALA A 13 28.00 11.31 -27.90
C ALA A 13 27.66 11.86 -26.49
N ALA A 14 26.83 11.15 -25.71
CA ALA A 14 26.43 11.61 -24.39
C ALA A 14 27.63 11.59 -23.41
N LYS A 15 27.81 12.70 -22.69
CA LYS A 15 28.79 12.78 -21.60
C LYS A 15 28.21 12.15 -20.34
N GLN A 16 28.96 11.24 -19.73
CA GLN A 16 28.59 10.62 -18.45
C GLN A 16 29.34 11.34 -17.32
N VAL A 17 28.59 11.84 -16.35
CA VAL A 17 29.10 12.42 -15.12
C VAL A 17 28.74 11.52 -13.95
N LEU A 18 29.74 11.09 -13.18
CA LEU A 18 29.56 10.23 -12.03
C LEU A 18 29.40 11.10 -10.77
N LEU A 19 28.24 10.97 -10.10
CA LEU A 19 28.01 11.56 -8.78
C LEU A 19 28.33 10.47 -7.73
N ASP A 20 29.52 10.52 -7.16
CA ASP A 20 30.06 9.51 -6.26
C ASP A 20 30.08 9.94 -4.80
N THR A 21 29.87 11.22 -4.51
CA THR A 21 29.88 11.75 -3.16
C THR A 21 28.48 11.95 -2.59
N ASN A 22 28.19 11.31 -1.46
CA ASN A 22 26.93 11.46 -0.72
C ASN A 22 27.08 12.46 0.43
N TYR A 23 26.42 13.62 0.31
CA TYR A 23 26.41 14.69 1.30
C TYR A 23 25.29 14.59 2.34
N ARG A 24 24.35 13.64 2.18
CA ARG A 24 23.16 13.50 3.03
C ARG A 24 23.40 12.59 4.21
N CYS A 25 23.87 11.38 3.94
CA CYS A 25 23.95 10.31 4.90
C CYS A 25 25.32 10.21 5.57
N THR A 26 25.35 9.65 6.79
CA THR A 26 26.58 9.28 7.48
C THR A 26 27.25 8.09 6.81
N ARG A 27 28.53 7.85 7.11
CA ARG A 27 29.33 6.80 6.46
C ARG A 27 28.72 5.41 6.63
N LEU A 28 28.30 5.03 7.82
CA LEU A 28 27.72 3.70 8.05
C LEU A 28 26.42 3.45 7.26
N ILE A 29 25.60 4.48 7.06
CA ILE A 29 24.40 4.38 6.23
C ILE A 29 24.76 4.18 4.76
N VAL A 30 25.73 4.93 4.24
CA VAL A 30 26.19 4.81 2.85
C VAL A 30 26.78 3.42 2.60
N GLU A 31 27.65 2.95 3.48
CA GLU A 31 28.26 1.62 3.40
C GLU A 31 27.21 0.50 3.44
N GLY A 32 26.24 0.59 4.36
CA GLY A 32 25.12 -0.35 4.46
C GLY A 32 24.28 -0.39 3.18
N ALA A 33 23.93 0.78 2.64
CA ALA A 33 23.20 0.90 1.38
C ALA A 33 23.98 0.33 0.18
N CYS A 34 25.30 0.57 0.12
CA CYS A 34 26.18 -0.01 -0.90
C CYS A 34 26.19 -1.56 -0.84
N LYS A 35 26.29 -2.14 0.35
CA LYS A 35 26.24 -3.60 0.53
C LYS A 35 24.92 -4.19 0.03
N VAL A 36 23.81 -3.53 0.27
CA VAL A 36 22.49 -3.98 -0.21
C VAL A 36 22.44 -3.96 -1.74
N ILE A 37 22.87 -2.86 -2.35
CA ILE A 37 22.80 -2.69 -3.81
C ILE A 37 23.82 -3.58 -4.56
N GLU A 38 24.88 -4.04 -3.92
CA GLU A 38 25.87 -4.96 -4.50
C GLU A 38 25.26 -6.30 -4.93
N ASN A 39 24.17 -6.73 -4.31
CA ASN A 39 23.42 -7.91 -4.72
C ASN A 39 22.75 -7.75 -6.10
N ASN A 40 22.55 -6.52 -6.57
CA ASN A 40 22.00 -6.24 -7.89
C ASN A 40 23.12 -6.25 -8.94
N LYS A 41 23.14 -7.25 -9.83
CA LYS A 41 24.13 -7.40 -10.89
C LYS A 41 23.92 -6.45 -12.05
N GLN A 42 22.68 -6.03 -12.30
CA GLN A 42 22.33 -5.08 -13.37
C GLN A 42 22.32 -3.66 -12.83
N ARG A 43 23.49 -3.07 -12.68
CA ARG A 43 23.68 -1.69 -12.19
C ARG A 43 24.94 -1.04 -12.75
N PHE A 44 24.97 0.28 -12.71
CA PHE A 44 26.25 0.98 -12.91
C PHE A 44 27.17 0.73 -11.70
N ALA A 45 28.36 0.24 -11.98
CA ALA A 45 29.38 0.08 -10.96
C ALA A 45 29.88 1.48 -10.54
N LYS A 46 29.54 1.91 -9.33
CA LYS A 46 30.07 3.15 -8.74
C LYS A 46 30.41 2.94 -7.27
N LYS A 47 31.48 3.59 -6.84
CA LYS A 47 31.90 3.66 -5.44
C LYS A 47 31.37 4.95 -4.85
N ILE A 48 30.33 4.87 -4.03
CA ILE A 48 29.76 6.04 -3.37
C ILE A 48 30.52 6.25 -2.05
N GLN A 49 30.97 7.48 -1.80
CA GLN A 49 31.64 7.88 -0.59
C GLN A 49 30.76 8.85 0.21
N ALA A 50 30.74 8.71 1.54
CA ALA A 50 30.07 9.67 2.40
C ALA A 50 30.97 10.86 2.67
N ASN A 51 30.43 12.07 2.55
CA ASN A 51 31.12 13.29 2.99
C ASN A 51 31.01 13.49 4.51
N LYS A 52 29.97 12.91 5.14
CA LYS A 52 29.77 12.99 6.60
C LYS A 52 30.57 11.93 7.35
N GLN A 53 30.78 12.21 8.65
CA GLN A 53 31.43 11.29 9.57
C GLN A 53 30.64 9.96 9.73
N GLU A 54 31.17 9.05 10.52
CA GLU A 54 30.67 7.67 10.68
C GLU A 54 29.20 7.61 11.06
N GLY A 55 28.77 8.38 12.06
CA GLY A 55 27.41 8.36 12.61
C GLY A 55 27.07 7.14 13.45
N PRO A 56 25.84 7.03 13.96
CA PRO A 56 25.39 5.88 14.71
C PRO A 56 25.23 4.64 13.81
N PRO A 57 25.38 3.43 14.39
CA PRO A 57 25.19 2.18 13.65
C PRO A 57 23.74 2.00 13.20
N ILE A 58 23.56 1.30 12.06
CA ILE A 58 22.26 0.83 11.65
C ILE A 58 21.84 -0.31 12.58
N LEU A 59 20.69 -0.17 13.21
CA LEU A 59 20.12 -1.19 14.08
C LEU A 59 19.10 -2.01 13.30
N HIS A 60 19.18 -3.32 13.46
CA HIS A 60 18.20 -4.27 12.90
C HIS A 60 17.54 -5.01 14.05
N HIS A 61 16.20 -4.94 14.11
CA HIS A 61 15.39 -5.64 15.09
C HIS A 61 14.50 -6.66 14.38
N LYS A 62 14.24 -7.77 15.04
CA LYS A 62 13.29 -8.79 14.62
C LYS A 62 12.26 -8.98 15.71
N PHE A 63 11.00 -8.87 15.37
CA PHE A 63 9.88 -8.96 16.29
C PHE A 63 9.06 -10.22 15.99
N ARG A 64 8.27 -10.67 16.98
CA ARG A 64 7.35 -11.82 16.82
C ARG A 64 6.15 -11.44 15.99
N ASP A 65 5.64 -10.24 16.22
CA ASP A 65 4.44 -9.71 15.59
C ASP A 65 4.54 -8.19 15.42
N GLN A 66 3.51 -7.61 14.81
CA GLN A 66 3.42 -6.17 14.57
C GLN A 66 3.25 -5.36 15.85
N ASP A 67 2.66 -5.93 16.89
CA ASP A 67 2.39 -5.23 18.14
C ASP A 67 3.69 -4.91 18.83
N GLU A 68 4.55 -5.90 18.99
CA GLU A 68 5.90 -5.74 19.55
C GLU A 68 6.75 -4.76 18.71
N GLU A 69 6.61 -4.79 17.36
CA GLU A 69 7.28 -3.84 16.48
C GLU A 69 6.84 -2.40 16.77
N TYR A 70 5.53 -2.15 16.87
CA TYR A 70 4.99 -0.80 17.03
C TYR A 70 5.22 -0.26 18.43
N GLU A 71 5.09 -1.07 19.47
CA GLU A 71 5.49 -0.70 20.83
C GLU A 71 6.95 -0.25 20.87
N CYS A 72 7.86 -1.02 20.28
CA CYS A 72 9.27 -0.67 20.20
C CYS A 72 9.52 0.64 19.43
N VAL A 73 8.77 0.91 18.35
CA VAL A 73 8.88 2.16 17.61
C VAL A 73 8.42 3.34 18.47
N VAL A 74 7.29 3.22 19.15
CA VAL A 74 6.74 4.24 20.04
C VAL A 74 7.72 4.54 21.19
N ASP A 75 8.28 3.52 21.83
CA ASP A 75 9.26 3.67 22.90
C ASP A 75 10.54 4.39 22.44
N LYS A 76 11.01 4.07 21.23
CA LYS A 76 12.16 4.77 20.64
C LYS A 76 11.86 6.24 20.37
N ILE A 77 10.65 6.57 19.93
CA ILE A 77 10.21 7.96 19.72
C ILE A 77 10.20 8.71 21.07
N LYS A 78 9.60 8.11 22.10
CA LYS A 78 9.57 8.68 23.46
C LYS A 78 10.98 8.92 24.00
N THR A 79 11.83 7.90 23.96
CA THR A 79 13.23 7.99 24.39
C THR A 79 14.00 9.06 23.63
N TYR A 80 13.79 9.21 22.32
CA TYR A 80 14.42 10.26 21.53
C TYR A 80 13.97 11.66 21.98
N ARG A 81 12.69 11.81 22.27
CA ARG A 81 12.12 13.07 22.79
C ARG A 81 12.67 13.43 24.18
N GLU A 82 12.78 12.46 25.07
CA GLU A 82 13.36 12.65 26.41
C GLU A 82 14.82 13.14 26.36
N LYS A 83 15.55 12.71 25.34
CA LYS A 83 16.93 13.18 25.08
C LYS A 83 17.00 14.54 24.38
N GLY A 84 15.86 15.26 24.22
CA GLY A 84 15.81 16.59 23.62
C GLY A 84 15.66 16.60 22.09
N GLY A 85 15.48 15.45 21.45
CA GLY A 85 15.22 15.35 20.01
C GLY A 85 13.85 15.94 19.61
N SER A 86 13.63 16.24 18.33
CA SER A 86 12.36 16.74 17.82
C SER A 86 11.60 15.67 17.03
N TYR A 87 10.26 15.64 17.13
CA TYR A 87 9.43 14.78 16.28
C TYR A 87 9.68 15.00 14.78
N ARG A 88 10.09 16.20 14.38
CA ARG A 88 10.42 16.56 12.98
C ARG A 88 11.64 15.84 12.44
N ASP A 89 12.50 15.33 13.34
CA ASP A 89 13.74 14.63 12.96
C ASP A 89 13.49 13.13 12.74
N ILE A 90 12.28 12.65 13.00
CA ILE A 90 11.90 11.24 12.88
C ILE A 90 11.10 11.02 11.60
N ALA A 91 11.49 10.00 10.85
CA ALA A 91 10.72 9.53 9.71
C ALA A 91 10.54 8.01 9.80
N ILE A 92 9.32 7.53 9.57
CA ILE A 92 8.97 6.11 9.54
C ILE A 92 8.55 5.77 8.11
N LEU A 93 9.20 4.77 7.52
CA LEU A 93 8.96 4.36 6.14
C LEU A 93 8.34 2.98 6.11
N PHE A 94 7.31 2.82 5.29
CA PHE A 94 6.58 1.58 5.09
C PHE A 94 6.65 1.11 3.65
N ARG A 95 6.53 -0.18 3.44
CA ARG A 95 6.48 -0.77 2.10
C ARG A 95 5.12 -0.56 1.43
N THR A 96 4.03 -0.60 2.20
CA THR A 96 2.65 -0.49 1.71
C THR A 96 1.85 0.52 2.53
N ASN A 97 0.84 1.14 1.92
CA ASN A 97 0.00 2.15 2.59
C ASN A 97 -0.93 1.55 3.67
N THR A 98 -1.04 0.24 3.77
CA THR A 98 -1.87 -0.43 4.77
C THR A 98 -1.12 -0.72 6.07
N GLN A 99 0.21 -0.88 6.00
CA GLN A 99 1.04 -1.17 7.17
C GLN A 99 0.93 -0.14 8.30
N PRO A 100 0.93 1.18 8.05
CA PRO A 100 0.98 2.16 9.14
C PRO A 100 -0.30 2.29 9.97
N ARG A 101 -1.42 1.64 9.60
CA ARG A 101 -2.72 1.83 10.24
C ARG A 101 -2.66 1.64 11.76
N LYS A 102 -2.14 0.51 12.20
CA LYS A 102 -2.05 0.21 13.64
C LYS A 102 -1.07 1.12 14.37
N LEU A 103 0.08 1.42 13.74
CA LEU A 103 1.01 2.39 14.32
C LEU A 103 0.39 3.78 14.47
N VAL A 104 -0.44 4.21 13.53
CA VAL A 104 -1.17 5.49 13.62
C VAL A 104 -2.13 5.48 14.81
N GLU A 105 -2.84 4.38 15.03
CA GLU A 105 -3.71 4.20 16.20
C GLU A 105 -2.91 4.31 17.51
N GLU A 106 -1.74 3.66 17.59
CA GLU A 106 -0.84 3.76 18.75
C GLU A 106 -0.30 5.18 18.96
N LEU A 107 0.13 5.86 17.88
CA LEU A 107 0.59 7.25 17.97
C LEU A 107 -0.49 8.20 18.46
N ILE A 108 -1.75 7.99 18.04
CA ILE A 108 -2.90 8.77 18.52
C ILE A 108 -3.17 8.49 19.99
N SER A 109 -3.18 7.22 20.42
CA SER A 109 -3.44 6.83 21.81
C SER A 109 -2.40 7.41 22.77
N GLU A 110 -1.15 7.51 22.31
CA GLU A 110 -0.03 8.06 23.08
C GLU A 110 0.13 9.58 22.93
N GLY A 111 -0.77 10.24 22.19
CA GLY A 111 -0.71 11.70 21.98
C GLY A 111 0.53 12.18 21.22
N ILE A 112 1.16 11.31 20.44
CA ILE A 112 2.36 11.63 19.65
C ILE A 112 1.94 12.29 18.34
N PRO A 113 2.35 13.55 18.06
CA PRO A 113 2.01 14.22 16.82
C PRO A 113 2.75 13.61 15.62
N PHE A 114 2.05 13.38 14.55
CA PHE A 114 2.62 12.85 13.31
C PHE A 114 2.01 13.51 12.08
N ARG A 115 2.68 13.36 10.94
CA ARG A 115 2.19 13.76 9.62
C ARG A 115 2.36 12.61 8.65
N MET A 116 1.30 12.25 7.97
CA MET A 116 1.36 11.28 6.87
C MET A 116 1.55 12.01 5.54
N ARG A 117 2.30 11.40 4.63
CA ARG A 117 2.44 11.87 3.25
C ARG A 117 1.15 11.60 2.46
N ASP A 118 0.65 10.39 2.57
CA ASP A 118 -0.56 9.94 1.89
C ASP A 118 -1.63 9.63 2.92
N ALA A 119 -2.89 9.89 2.60
CA ALA A 119 -4.00 9.52 3.47
C ALA A 119 -4.09 7.99 3.59
N LEU A 120 -4.42 7.51 4.79
CA LEU A 120 -4.76 6.09 4.96
C LEU A 120 -5.99 5.78 4.10
N PRO A 121 -5.92 4.75 3.24
CA PRO A 121 -7.10 4.36 2.48
C PRO A 121 -8.22 3.96 3.44
N ASN A 122 -9.41 4.51 3.21
CA ASN A 122 -10.58 4.10 3.97
C ASN A 122 -10.86 2.62 3.66
N LEU A 123 -10.92 1.78 4.69
CA LEU A 123 -11.18 0.35 4.53
C LEU A 123 -12.51 0.09 3.81
N TYR A 124 -13.52 0.92 4.08
CA TYR A 124 -14.86 0.79 3.50
C TYR A 124 -14.91 1.13 1.99
N ASP A 125 -13.91 1.84 1.48
CA ASP A 125 -13.79 2.13 0.05
C ASP A 125 -13.14 1.01 -0.75
N HIS A 126 -12.59 0.00 -0.05
CA HIS A 126 -11.98 -1.15 -0.71
C HIS A 126 -13.05 -1.96 -1.46
N TRP A 127 -12.76 -2.36 -2.69
CA TRP A 127 -13.73 -3.05 -3.55
C TRP A 127 -14.32 -4.32 -2.93
N ILE A 128 -13.52 -5.11 -2.18
CA ILE A 128 -13.99 -6.31 -1.47
C ILE A 128 -15.08 -5.95 -0.44
N VAL A 129 -14.86 -4.87 0.30
CA VAL A 129 -15.82 -4.43 1.33
C VAL A 129 -17.11 -3.93 0.69
N LYS A 130 -17.00 -3.20 -0.44
CA LYS A 130 -18.17 -2.80 -1.24
C LYS A 130 -18.95 -4.01 -1.75
N ASP A 131 -18.25 -5.05 -2.22
CA ASP A 131 -18.89 -6.30 -2.64
C ASP A 131 -19.63 -6.98 -1.48
N ILE A 132 -19.00 -7.04 -0.29
CA ILE A 132 -19.63 -7.62 0.90
C ILE A 132 -20.90 -6.84 1.28
N PHE A 133 -20.84 -5.50 1.28
CA PHE A 133 -22.02 -4.69 1.57
C PHE A 133 -23.11 -4.87 0.50
N ALA A 134 -22.77 -4.95 -0.78
CA ALA A 134 -23.73 -5.22 -1.83
C ALA A 134 -24.44 -6.56 -1.59
N TYR A 135 -23.72 -7.63 -1.27
CA TYR A 135 -24.33 -8.93 -0.91
C TYR A 135 -25.23 -8.84 0.34
N LEU A 136 -24.81 -8.12 1.37
CA LEU A 136 -25.61 -7.95 2.59
C LEU A 136 -26.89 -7.14 2.31
N HIS A 137 -26.82 -6.09 1.49
CA HIS A 137 -27.99 -5.33 1.07
C HIS A 137 -28.95 -6.20 0.27
N MET A 138 -28.44 -6.93 -0.71
CA MET A 138 -29.25 -7.85 -1.50
C MET A 138 -29.91 -8.90 -0.64
N ALA A 139 -29.19 -9.55 0.28
CA ALA A 139 -29.74 -10.56 1.19
C ALA A 139 -30.85 -10.00 2.11
N ARG A 140 -30.70 -8.74 2.55
CA ARG A 140 -31.75 -8.06 3.32
C ARG A 140 -32.98 -7.77 2.46
N ASP A 141 -32.77 -7.28 1.25
CA ASP A 141 -33.82 -6.83 0.35
C ASP A 141 -34.53 -8.01 -0.37
N MET A 142 -33.89 -9.19 -0.44
CA MET A 142 -34.53 -10.46 -0.87
C MET A 142 -35.84 -10.76 -0.12
N LYS A 143 -35.93 -10.43 1.17
CA LYS A 143 -37.17 -10.59 1.96
C LYS A 143 -38.34 -9.77 1.40
N LYS A 144 -38.06 -8.76 0.58
CA LYS A 144 -39.04 -7.90 -0.09
C LYS A 144 -39.18 -8.22 -1.59
N SER A 145 -38.54 -9.29 -2.06
CA SER A 145 -38.44 -9.65 -3.47
C SER A 145 -37.88 -8.52 -4.37
N LEU A 146 -37.06 -7.64 -3.82
CA LEU A 146 -36.51 -6.49 -4.51
C LEU A 146 -34.98 -6.50 -4.46
N VAL A 147 -34.34 -5.99 -5.51
CA VAL A 147 -32.88 -5.83 -5.59
C VAL A 147 -32.57 -4.43 -6.10
N LYS A 148 -31.68 -3.71 -5.45
CA LYS A 148 -31.17 -2.44 -5.97
C LYS A 148 -30.22 -2.71 -7.13
N ARG A 149 -30.42 -1.98 -8.21
CA ARG A 149 -29.60 -2.07 -9.42
C ARG A 149 -28.12 -1.87 -9.14
N GLU A 150 -27.76 -0.89 -8.30
CA GLU A 150 -26.36 -0.59 -7.93
C GLU A 150 -25.68 -1.75 -7.22
N ASP A 151 -26.35 -2.37 -6.24
CA ASP A 151 -25.81 -3.50 -5.48
C ASP A 151 -25.64 -4.73 -6.38
N PHE A 152 -26.62 -5.00 -7.25
CA PHE A 152 -26.53 -6.10 -8.21
C PHE A 152 -25.39 -5.89 -9.22
N LEU A 153 -25.27 -4.72 -9.82
CA LEU A 153 -24.17 -4.37 -10.74
C LEU A 153 -22.80 -4.52 -10.11
N GLN A 154 -22.69 -4.23 -8.81
CA GLN A 154 -21.42 -4.34 -8.07
C GLN A 154 -20.92 -5.78 -8.03
N VAL A 155 -21.81 -6.77 -7.89
CA VAL A 155 -21.46 -8.17 -7.64
C VAL A 155 -21.89 -9.17 -8.71
N MET A 156 -22.71 -8.79 -9.70
CA MET A 156 -23.28 -9.70 -10.68
C MET A 156 -22.24 -10.60 -11.37
N ASN A 157 -21.03 -10.10 -11.59
CA ASN A 157 -19.91 -10.83 -12.16
C ASN A 157 -18.76 -11.10 -11.16
N ARG A 158 -19.08 -11.17 -9.87
CA ARG A 158 -18.15 -11.51 -8.79
C ARG A 158 -18.74 -12.56 -7.85
N PRO A 159 -18.42 -13.86 -8.01
CA PRO A 159 -17.48 -14.45 -8.98
C PRO A 159 -17.95 -14.30 -10.42
N LYS A 160 -17.07 -14.60 -11.37
CA LYS A 160 -17.28 -14.36 -12.80
C LYS A 160 -18.42 -15.24 -13.34
N ARG A 161 -19.54 -14.61 -13.78
CA ARG A 161 -20.75 -15.28 -14.28
C ARG A 161 -21.10 -14.92 -15.72
N TYR A 162 -20.39 -13.95 -16.33
CA TYR A 162 -20.62 -13.47 -17.70
C TYR A 162 -22.05 -12.94 -17.95
N LEU A 163 -22.61 -12.26 -16.95
CA LEU A 163 -23.94 -11.67 -17.04
C LEU A 163 -23.88 -10.33 -17.78
N GLY A 164 -24.83 -10.14 -18.73
CA GLY A 164 -25.04 -8.86 -19.38
C GLY A 164 -25.81 -7.86 -18.49
N ARG A 165 -25.91 -6.62 -18.94
CA ARG A 165 -26.61 -5.55 -18.21
C ARG A 165 -27.97 -5.20 -18.77
N GLU A 166 -28.40 -5.93 -19.78
CA GLU A 166 -29.57 -5.61 -20.60
C GLU A 166 -30.90 -5.68 -19.83
N CYS A 167 -30.92 -6.43 -18.71
CA CYS A 167 -32.10 -6.55 -17.85
C CYS A 167 -32.18 -5.47 -16.74
N LEU A 168 -31.28 -4.48 -16.75
CA LEU A 168 -31.09 -3.58 -15.62
C LEU A 168 -31.49 -2.13 -15.94
N ASP A 169 -32.69 -1.92 -16.47
CA ASP A 169 -33.16 -0.58 -16.86
C ASP A 169 -33.76 0.22 -15.69
N SER A 170 -34.22 -0.46 -14.63
CA SER A 170 -34.84 0.15 -13.45
C SER A 170 -33.85 0.29 -12.29
N GLU A 171 -34.04 1.30 -11.40
CA GLU A 171 -33.22 1.48 -10.21
C GLU A 171 -33.42 0.35 -9.17
N VAL A 172 -34.62 -0.24 -9.17
CA VAL A 172 -35.00 -1.37 -8.33
C VAL A 172 -35.59 -2.45 -9.21
N ILE A 173 -35.11 -3.66 -9.06
CA ILE A 173 -35.45 -4.80 -9.90
C ILE A 173 -36.09 -5.89 -9.03
N SER A 174 -37.14 -6.55 -9.52
CA SER A 174 -37.70 -7.70 -8.85
C SER A 174 -36.84 -8.94 -9.04
N TRP A 175 -36.74 -9.79 -8.03
CA TRP A 175 -36.05 -11.08 -8.14
C TRP A 175 -36.67 -11.98 -9.19
N GLU A 176 -38.01 -11.95 -9.33
CA GLU A 176 -38.72 -12.74 -10.34
C GLU A 176 -38.34 -12.30 -11.74
N GLU A 177 -38.23 -10.98 -11.98
CA GLU A 177 -37.78 -10.44 -13.25
C GLU A 177 -36.34 -10.86 -13.58
N LEU A 178 -35.43 -10.80 -12.60
CA LEU A 178 -34.05 -11.25 -12.79
C LEU A 178 -33.98 -12.75 -13.10
N LEU A 179 -34.68 -13.59 -12.36
CA LEU A 179 -34.68 -15.03 -12.59
C LEU A 179 -35.27 -15.38 -13.95
N THR A 180 -36.38 -14.74 -14.37
CA THR A 180 -36.97 -14.93 -15.69
C THR A 180 -36.02 -14.51 -16.80
N TRP A 181 -35.28 -13.42 -16.61
CA TRP A 181 -34.32 -12.94 -17.62
C TRP A 181 -33.13 -13.88 -17.80
N TYR A 182 -32.72 -14.57 -16.73
CA TYR A 182 -31.58 -15.49 -16.76
C TYR A 182 -31.97 -16.96 -16.77
N ASP A 183 -33.23 -17.29 -17.05
CA ASP A 183 -33.76 -18.65 -17.06
C ASP A 183 -33.03 -19.58 -18.06
N ASP A 184 -32.49 -19.02 -19.13
CA ASP A 184 -31.62 -19.71 -20.10
C ASP A 184 -30.19 -19.98 -19.57
N LYS A 185 -29.87 -19.51 -18.37
CA LYS A 185 -28.54 -19.60 -17.74
C LYS A 185 -28.63 -20.23 -16.34
N PRO A 186 -28.85 -21.56 -16.23
CA PRO A 186 -29.10 -22.22 -14.94
C PRO A 186 -28.01 -21.98 -13.90
N TRP A 187 -26.75 -21.76 -14.31
CA TRP A 187 -25.63 -21.45 -13.38
C TRP A 187 -25.72 -20.07 -12.72
N VAL A 188 -26.70 -19.24 -13.08
CA VAL A 188 -26.97 -17.95 -12.43
C VAL A 188 -27.94 -18.10 -11.28
N CYS A 189 -28.84 -19.08 -11.38
CA CYS A 189 -29.93 -19.32 -10.46
C CYS A 189 -29.55 -20.25 -9.29
N GLU A 190 -28.38 -20.91 -9.32
CA GLU A 190 -27.78 -21.67 -8.24
C GLU A 190 -26.95 -20.76 -7.30
#